data_bc0a21380ca674e19d37f7d668f3ead5
#
_entry.id   bc0a21380ca674e19d37f7d668f3ead5
#
_cell.length_a   1.000
_cell.length_b   1.000
_cell.length_c   1.000
_cell.angle_alpha   90.00
_cell.angle_beta   90.00
_cell.angle_gamma   90.00
#
_symmetry.space_group_name_H-M   'P 1'
#
loop_
_entity.id
_entity.type
_entity.pdbx_description
1 polymer ?
#
loop_
_entity_poly.entity_id
_entity_poly.type
_entity_poly.pdbx_seq_one_letter_code
_entity_poly.pdbx_strand_id
1 'polypeptide(L)'
;MPDFPIPGIQFQDVTTLFKNPKCLKIMRDETLAMYTDKGITKVVGVESRGFPLGGILAAELNAGFVMARKPNKLPGEVIEQEYAKEYGTDKICMTSDAISEGDVVLIHDDLLATGGSMRAVYDLVKKFNPKKIYINFIIELTIEGLHGRDVFDADTEITTLLVI
;
A
#
# COMPACT_ATOMS: atom_id res chain seq x y z
N MET A 1 -10.72 -8.38 15.84
CA MET A 1 -10.48 -9.74 16.41
C MET A 1 -9.57 -9.57 17.61
N PRO A 2 -10.05 -9.70 18.82
CA PRO A 2 -9.20 -9.70 19.99
C PRO A 2 -8.28 -10.94 19.98
N ASP A 3 -7.09 -10.79 20.53
CA ASP A 3 -6.14 -11.88 20.73
C ASP A 3 -5.71 -12.65 19.47
N PHE A 4 -5.61 -11.97 18.34
CA PHE A 4 -5.08 -12.55 17.09
C PHE A 4 -3.93 -11.69 16.53
N PRO A 5 -2.80 -12.27 16.05
CA PRO A 5 -2.44 -13.70 16.04
C PRO A 5 -1.94 -14.24 17.40
N ILE A 6 -1.70 -13.36 18.36
CA ILE A 6 -1.26 -13.71 19.72
C ILE A 6 -2.08 -12.96 20.78
N PRO A 7 -2.21 -13.50 22.01
CA PRO A 7 -2.92 -12.83 23.10
C PRO A 7 -2.42 -11.40 23.35
N GLY A 8 -3.37 -10.47 23.56
CA GLY A 8 -3.09 -9.05 23.83
C GLY A 8 -3.07 -8.17 22.59
N ILE A 9 -3.12 -8.72 21.38
CA ILE A 9 -3.21 -7.95 20.12
C ILE A 9 -4.66 -7.87 19.64
N GLN A 10 -5.14 -6.65 19.40
CA GLN A 10 -6.39 -6.42 18.69
C GLN A 10 -6.11 -6.29 17.20
N PHE A 11 -6.31 -7.35 16.45
CA PHE A 11 -6.14 -7.35 15.00
C PHE A 11 -7.34 -6.65 14.33
N GLN A 12 -7.07 -5.58 13.59
CA GLN A 12 -8.08 -4.92 12.76
C GLN A 12 -8.17 -5.64 11.41
N ASP A 13 -9.23 -6.41 11.24
CA ASP A 13 -9.44 -7.21 10.04
C ASP A 13 -10.28 -6.47 9.01
N VAL A 14 -9.62 -5.90 8.00
CA VAL A 14 -10.26 -5.22 6.87
C VAL A 14 -10.98 -6.19 5.92
N THR A 15 -10.74 -7.50 6.02
CA THR A 15 -11.38 -8.48 5.13
C THR A 15 -12.89 -8.51 5.27
N THR A 16 -13.40 -8.16 6.44
CA THR A 16 -14.84 -8.01 6.68
C THR A 16 -15.43 -6.84 5.87
N LEU A 17 -14.67 -5.76 5.68
CA LEU A 17 -15.08 -4.62 4.86
C LEU A 17 -15.15 -5.01 3.38
N PHE A 18 -14.18 -5.79 2.89
CA PHE A 18 -14.17 -6.28 1.51
C PHE A 18 -15.35 -7.20 1.17
N LYS A 19 -15.82 -8.00 2.15
CA LYS A 19 -16.99 -8.88 1.98
C LYS A 19 -18.31 -8.12 1.89
N ASN A 20 -18.35 -6.90 2.39
CA ASN A 20 -19.55 -6.08 2.37
C ASN A 20 -19.57 -5.20 1.11
N PRO A 21 -20.51 -5.39 0.17
CA PRO A 21 -20.53 -4.66 -1.10
C PRO A 21 -20.75 -3.15 -0.92
N LYS A 22 -21.44 -2.73 0.12
CA LYS A 22 -21.62 -1.29 0.43
C LYS A 22 -20.32 -0.68 0.93
N CYS A 23 -19.62 -1.36 1.85
CA CYS A 23 -18.33 -0.90 2.35
C CYS A 23 -17.28 -0.82 1.23
N LEU A 24 -17.20 -1.87 0.40
CA LEU A 24 -16.26 -1.90 -0.73
C LEU A 24 -16.51 -0.75 -1.70
N LYS A 25 -17.78 -0.45 -2.00
CA LYS A 25 -18.15 0.68 -2.84
C LYS A 25 -17.77 2.02 -2.21
N ILE A 26 -18.04 2.23 -0.93
CA ILE A 26 -17.69 3.46 -0.21
C ILE A 26 -16.16 3.65 -0.22
N MET A 27 -15.39 2.61 0.14
CA MET A 27 -13.92 2.68 0.12
C MET A 27 -13.39 3.06 -1.27
N ARG A 28 -13.95 2.47 -2.34
CA ARG A 28 -13.61 2.84 -3.71
C ARG A 28 -13.92 4.32 -3.99
N ASP A 29 -15.16 4.75 -3.74
CA ASP A 29 -15.63 6.09 -4.10
C ASP A 29 -14.86 7.18 -3.34
N GLU A 30 -14.64 7.00 -2.03
CA GLU A 30 -13.89 7.93 -1.19
C GLU A 30 -12.42 8.01 -1.62
N THR A 31 -11.78 6.88 -1.92
CA THR A 31 -10.39 6.90 -2.38
C THR A 31 -10.27 7.53 -3.77
N LEU A 32 -11.18 7.22 -4.69
CA LEU A 32 -11.21 7.85 -6.02
C LEU A 32 -11.35 9.36 -5.94
N ALA A 33 -12.20 9.87 -5.06
CA ALA A 33 -12.38 11.31 -4.88
C ALA A 33 -11.07 12.04 -4.49
N MET A 34 -10.15 11.36 -3.82
CA MET A 34 -8.84 11.91 -3.45
C MET A 34 -7.85 11.96 -4.62
N TYR A 35 -8.04 11.10 -5.63
CA TYR A 35 -7.00 10.86 -6.65
C TYR A 35 -7.44 11.10 -8.11
N THR A 36 -8.72 11.37 -8.37
CA THR A 36 -9.25 11.58 -9.74
C THR A 36 -8.49 12.66 -10.51
N ASP A 37 -8.07 13.73 -9.85
CA ASP A 37 -7.39 14.87 -10.47
C ASP A 37 -5.85 14.82 -10.34
N LYS A 38 -5.30 13.72 -9.84
CA LYS A 38 -3.86 13.58 -9.58
C LYS A 38 -3.06 13.02 -10.75
N GLY A 39 -3.72 12.58 -11.81
CA GLY A 39 -3.06 12.05 -13.00
C GLY A 39 -2.34 10.71 -12.76
N ILE A 40 -2.87 9.86 -11.87
CA ILE A 40 -2.30 8.55 -11.55
C ILE A 40 -2.21 7.69 -12.82
N THR A 41 -1.04 7.14 -13.11
CA THR A 41 -0.79 6.25 -14.25
C THR A 41 -0.50 4.81 -13.82
N LYS A 42 -0.05 4.61 -12.58
CA LYS A 42 0.20 3.30 -11.98
C LYS A 42 -0.34 3.24 -10.56
N VAL A 43 -1.00 2.14 -10.23
CA VAL A 43 -1.36 1.80 -8.85
C VAL A 43 -0.55 0.59 -8.43
N VAL A 44 0.24 0.73 -7.37
CA VAL A 44 1.02 -0.35 -6.77
C VAL A 44 0.24 -0.90 -5.59
N GLY A 45 -0.23 -2.15 -5.69
CA GLY A 45 -0.85 -2.85 -4.57
C GLY A 45 0.19 -3.65 -3.79
N VAL A 46 0.15 -3.56 -2.46
CA VAL A 46 1.07 -4.30 -1.58
C VAL A 46 0.48 -5.67 -1.23
N GLU A 47 1.26 -6.73 -1.40
CA GLU A 47 0.83 -8.11 -1.09
C GLU A 47 0.48 -8.26 0.38
N SER A 48 -0.70 -8.79 0.68
CA SER A 48 -1.73 -9.23 -0.26
C SER A 48 -3.00 -8.39 -0.17
N ARG A 49 -3.26 -7.74 0.98
CA ARG A 49 -4.53 -7.03 1.26
C ARG A 49 -4.65 -5.68 0.55
N GLY A 50 -3.56 -5.15 0.01
CA GLY A 50 -3.58 -4.00 -0.90
C GLY A 50 -4.08 -4.32 -2.31
N PHE A 51 -4.16 -5.60 -2.69
CA PHE A 51 -4.54 -6.00 -4.06
C PHE A 51 -6.00 -5.75 -4.40
N PRO A 52 -6.99 -6.13 -3.55
CA PRO A 52 -8.41 -6.03 -3.94
C PRO A 52 -8.82 -4.61 -4.31
N LEU A 53 -8.62 -3.65 -3.40
CA LEU A 53 -8.99 -2.27 -3.68
C LEU A 53 -8.01 -1.62 -4.65
N GLY A 54 -6.71 -1.92 -4.58
CA GLY A 54 -5.69 -1.41 -5.50
C GLY A 54 -6.01 -1.73 -6.96
N GLY A 55 -6.45 -2.95 -7.26
CA GLY A 55 -6.87 -3.35 -8.60
C GLY A 55 -8.12 -2.60 -9.08
N ILE A 56 -9.10 -2.39 -8.20
CA ILE A 56 -10.30 -1.59 -8.49
C ILE A 56 -9.89 -0.13 -8.79
N LEU A 57 -9.06 0.48 -7.94
CA LEU A 57 -8.60 1.85 -8.13
C LEU A 57 -7.84 2.03 -9.44
N ALA A 58 -6.98 1.08 -9.81
CA ALA A 58 -6.26 1.12 -11.07
C ALA A 58 -7.22 1.15 -12.27
N ALA A 59 -8.22 0.26 -12.29
CA ALA A 59 -9.21 0.20 -13.35
C ALA A 59 -10.03 1.50 -13.45
N GLU A 60 -10.51 2.02 -12.34
CA GLU A 60 -11.33 3.23 -12.28
C GLU A 60 -10.53 4.51 -12.64
N LEU A 61 -9.24 4.57 -12.31
CA LEU A 61 -8.35 5.67 -12.65
C LEU A 61 -7.75 5.55 -14.06
N ASN A 62 -8.10 4.51 -14.81
CA ASN A 62 -7.48 4.19 -16.11
C ASN A 62 -5.94 4.09 -16.01
N ALA A 63 -5.46 3.49 -14.93
CA ALA A 63 -4.06 3.28 -14.61
C ALA A 63 -3.67 1.81 -14.71
N GLY A 64 -2.39 1.53 -14.91
CA GLY A 64 -1.86 0.17 -14.81
C GLY A 64 -1.80 -0.30 -13.34
N PHE A 65 -2.04 -1.60 -13.11
CA PHE A 65 -1.88 -2.20 -11.78
C PHE A 65 -0.54 -2.93 -11.67
N VAL A 66 0.22 -2.62 -10.64
CA VAL A 66 1.53 -3.21 -10.33
C VAL A 66 1.44 -3.95 -8.99
N MET A 67 1.97 -5.15 -8.94
CA MET A 67 2.00 -5.95 -7.71
C MET A 67 3.37 -5.83 -7.02
N ALA A 68 3.39 -5.29 -5.80
CA ALA A 68 4.54 -5.40 -4.92
C ALA A 68 4.40 -6.69 -4.09
N ARG A 69 5.29 -7.66 -4.33
CA ARG A 69 5.14 -9.03 -3.81
C ARG A 69 6.38 -9.51 -3.06
N LYS A 70 6.18 -10.52 -2.25
CA LYS A 70 7.28 -11.24 -1.60
C LYS A 70 8.15 -11.99 -2.62
N PRO A 71 9.42 -12.32 -2.29
CA PRO A 71 10.33 -13.01 -3.20
C PRO A 71 9.73 -14.30 -3.79
N ASN A 72 10.14 -14.62 -5.01
CA ASN A 72 9.72 -15.82 -5.75
C ASN A 72 8.22 -15.89 -6.10
N LYS A 73 7.52 -14.75 -6.11
CA LYS A 73 6.09 -14.66 -6.47
C LYS A 73 5.84 -13.99 -7.82
N LEU A 74 6.86 -13.38 -8.40
CA LEU A 74 6.79 -12.70 -9.70
C LEU A 74 7.67 -13.44 -10.72
N PRO A 75 7.20 -13.58 -11.97
CA PRO A 75 8.01 -14.12 -13.06
C PRO A 75 8.98 -13.06 -13.60
N GLY A 76 10.03 -13.52 -14.28
CA GLY A 76 10.96 -12.64 -14.98
C GLY A 76 11.96 -11.95 -14.06
N GLU A 77 12.51 -10.86 -14.58
CA GLU A 77 13.46 -10.04 -13.85
C GLU A 77 12.74 -9.14 -12.83
N VAL A 78 13.23 -9.12 -11.61
CA VAL A 78 12.67 -8.31 -10.52
C VAL A 78 13.72 -7.40 -9.91
N ILE A 79 13.28 -6.24 -9.38
CA ILE A 79 14.04 -5.44 -8.44
C ILE A 79 13.47 -5.67 -7.06
N GLU A 80 14.33 -5.64 -6.05
CA GLU A 80 13.95 -5.92 -4.67
C GLU A 80 14.43 -4.85 -3.71
N GLN A 81 13.72 -4.73 -2.59
CA GLN A 81 14.07 -3.92 -1.44
C GLN A 81 13.96 -4.75 -0.18
N GLU A 82 15.04 -4.79 0.59
CA GLU A 82 15.09 -5.43 1.90
C GLU A 82 14.58 -4.45 2.97
N TYR A 83 13.92 -4.97 3.99
CA TYR A 83 13.49 -4.22 5.17
C TYR A 83 13.57 -5.06 6.44
N ALA A 84 13.83 -4.38 7.55
CA ALA A 84 13.91 -5.03 8.86
C ALA A 84 12.51 -5.36 9.40
N LYS A 85 12.42 -6.49 10.08
CA LYS A 85 11.28 -6.89 10.91
C LYS A 85 11.71 -6.96 12.36
N GLU A 86 10.75 -7.17 13.24
CA GLU A 86 11.02 -7.43 14.66
C GLU A 86 11.97 -8.63 14.86
N TYR A 87 11.85 -9.64 13.96
CA TYR A 87 12.75 -10.78 13.91
C TYR A 87 13.26 -10.98 12.47
N GLY A 88 14.51 -10.55 12.21
CA GLY A 88 15.18 -10.73 10.92
C GLY A 88 14.82 -9.68 9.87
N THR A 89 15.04 -10.02 8.62
CA THR A 89 14.74 -9.19 7.45
C THR A 89 13.76 -9.88 6.51
N ASP A 90 13.06 -9.09 5.72
CA ASP A 90 12.20 -9.57 4.64
C ASP A 90 12.46 -8.71 3.39
N LYS A 91 11.94 -9.14 2.25
CA LYS A 91 12.10 -8.43 0.99
C LYS A 91 10.76 -8.22 0.31
N ILE A 92 10.67 -7.14 -0.44
CA ILE A 92 9.57 -6.86 -1.35
C ILE A 92 10.12 -6.69 -2.77
N CYS A 93 9.41 -7.21 -3.76
CA CYS A 93 9.85 -7.27 -5.15
C CYS A 93 8.79 -6.69 -6.09
N MET A 94 9.26 -6.06 -7.17
CA MET A 94 8.45 -5.69 -8.34
C MET A 94 9.20 -6.10 -9.61
N THR A 95 8.48 -6.32 -10.72
CA THR A 95 9.14 -6.58 -12.02
C THR A 95 9.95 -5.36 -12.46
N SER A 96 11.08 -5.58 -13.12
CA SER A 96 12.03 -4.51 -13.46
C SER A 96 11.48 -3.46 -14.45
N ASP A 97 10.41 -3.79 -15.16
CA ASP A 97 9.72 -2.94 -16.13
C ASP A 97 8.40 -2.32 -15.62
N ALA A 98 8.12 -2.45 -14.31
CA ALA A 98 6.80 -2.10 -13.75
C ALA A 98 6.45 -0.61 -13.84
N ILE A 99 7.43 0.27 -13.69
CA ILE A 99 7.24 1.72 -13.57
C ILE A 99 8.28 2.44 -14.44
N SER A 100 7.90 3.56 -15.03
CA SER A 100 8.74 4.44 -15.83
C SER A 100 8.89 5.82 -15.19
N GLU A 101 9.90 6.60 -15.58
CA GLU A 101 10.19 7.94 -15.01
C GLU A 101 9.03 8.94 -15.16
N GLY A 102 8.22 8.81 -16.22
CA GLY A 102 7.04 9.67 -16.43
C GLY A 102 5.81 9.30 -15.59
N ASP A 103 5.84 8.15 -14.90
CA ASP A 103 4.67 7.66 -14.17
C ASP A 103 4.38 8.48 -12.91
N VAL A 104 3.09 8.64 -12.64
CA VAL A 104 2.55 9.12 -11.37
C VAL A 104 1.98 7.91 -10.65
N VAL A 105 2.58 7.56 -9.52
CA VAL A 105 2.33 6.30 -8.82
C VAL A 105 1.52 6.51 -7.56
N LEU A 106 0.46 5.72 -7.40
CA LEU A 106 -0.27 5.56 -6.14
C LEU A 106 0.08 4.20 -5.53
N ILE A 107 0.70 4.19 -4.36
CA ILE A 107 0.93 2.96 -3.60
C ILE A 107 -0.23 2.77 -2.63
N HIS A 108 -0.84 1.58 -2.64
CA HIS A 108 -2.02 1.28 -1.82
C HIS A 108 -1.83 0.02 -0.99
N ASP A 109 -2.17 0.12 0.30
CA ASP A 109 -2.30 -1.01 1.21
C ASP A 109 -3.54 -0.81 2.12
N ASP A 110 -3.89 -1.82 2.88
CA ASP A 110 -5.06 -1.79 3.74
C ASP A 110 -4.81 -1.08 5.08
N LEU A 111 -3.63 -1.26 5.68
CA LEU A 111 -3.37 -0.85 7.06
C LEU A 111 -2.00 -0.19 7.22
N LEU A 112 -1.99 0.99 7.82
CA LEU A 112 -0.80 1.65 8.35
C LEU A 112 -0.70 1.39 9.85
N ALA A 113 0.31 0.62 10.26
CA ALA A 113 0.67 0.40 11.66
C ALA A 113 2.06 0.98 11.95
N THR A 114 3.12 0.20 11.80
CA THR A 114 4.51 0.66 11.96
C THR A 114 5.08 1.36 10.73
N GLY A 115 4.47 1.14 9.55
CA GLY A 115 4.91 1.70 8.28
C GLY A 115 6.08 1.00 7.59
N GLY A 116 6.73 0.05 8.23
CA GLY A 116 7.97 -0.56 7.71
C GLY A 116 7.82 -1.24 6.34
N SER A 117 6.78 -2.04 6.14
CA SER A 117 6.52 -2.69 4.84
C SER A 117 6.23 -1.69 3.74
N MET A 118 5.41 -0.68 4.03
CA MET A 118 5.09 0.37 3.06
C MET A 118 6.32 1.24 2.75
N ARG A 119 7.16 1.54 3.75
CA ARG A 119 8.42 2.25 3.53
C ARG A 119 9.31 1.48 2.54
N ALA A 120 9.41 0.17 2.67
CA ALA A 120 10.17 -0.66 1.73
C ALA A 120 9.60 -0.59 0.31
N VAL A 121 8.27 -0.63 0.15
CA VAL A 121 7.62 -0.46 -1.16
C VAL A 121 7.87 0.94 -1.72
N TYR A 122 7.77 1.98 -0.90
CA TYR A 122 8.07 3.35 -1.28
C TYR A 122 9.52 3.50 -1.78
N ASP A 123 10.50 2.96 -1.05
CA ASP A 123 11.90 2.99 -1.44
C ASP A 123 12.14 2.18 -2.72
N LEU A 124 11.44 1.07 -2.92
CA LEU A 124 11.49 0.28 -4.14
C LEU A 124 10.94 1.07 -5.34
N VAL A 125 9.80 1.73 -5.19
CA VAL A 125 9.20 2.58 -6.22
C VAL A 125 10.12 3.75 -6.58
N LYS A 126 10.79 4.35 -5.59
CA LYS A 126 11.79 5.43 -5.83
C LYS A 126 12.94 5.00 -6.74
N LYS A 127 13.33 3.72 -6.76
CA LYS A 127 14.38 3.21 -7.65
C LYS A 127 14.04 3.34 -9.14
N PHE A 128 12.76 3.41 -9.48
CA PHE A 128 12.28 3.63 -10.85
C PHE A 128 12.27 5.11 -11.25
N ASN A 129 12.53 6.02 -10.30
CA ASN A 129 12.53 7.47 -10.50
C ASN A 129 11.22 8.02 -11.14
N PRO A 130 10.02 7.67 -10.60
CA PRO A 130 8.76 8.17 -11.15
C PRO A 130 8.63 9.67 -10.94
N LYS A 131 7.71 10.29 -11.68
CA LYS A 131 7.44 11.74 -11.60
C LYS A 131 6.88 12.15 -10.23
N LYS A 132 6.00 11.32 -9.64
CA LYS A 132 5.37 11.57 -8.33
C LYS A 132 4.95 10.26 -7.70
N ILE A 133 4.97 10.21 -6.36
CA ILE A 133 4.48 9.08 -5.55
C ILE A 133 3.47 9.60 -4.54
N TYR A 134 2.33 8.93 -4.47
CA TYR A 134 1.30 9.07 -3.45
C TYR A 134 1.15 7.76 -2.68
N ILE A 135 0.75 7.83 -1.42
CA ILE A 135 0.48 6.66 -0.58
C ILE A 135 -0.94 6.75 -0.02
N ASN A 136 -1.66 5.64 -0.08
CA ASN A 136 -3.00 5.52 0.48
C ASN A 136 -3.15 4.25 1.32
N PHE A 137 -3.86 4.38 2.44
CA PHE A 137 -4.30 3.28 3.27
C PHE A 137 -5.81 3.36 3.51
N ILE A 138 -6.43 2.22 3.80
CA ILE A 138 -7.81 2.19 4.28
C ILE A 138 -7.85 2.62 5.74
N ILE A 139 -7.00 2.04 6.59
CA ILE A 139 -6.97 2.27 8.03
C ILE A 139 -5.57 2.70 8.47
N GLU A 140 -5.50 3.70 9.32
CA GLU A 140 -4.32 4.09 10.07
C GLU A 140 -4.54 3.84 11.56
N LEU A 141 -3.62 3.12 12.19
CA LEU A 141 -3.63 2.90 13.63
C LEU A 141 -2.80 3.97 14.34
N THR A 142 -3.41 4.65 15.31
CA THR A 142 -2.76 5.64 16.16
C THR A 142 -2.67 5.18 17.62
N ILE A 143 -2.64 3.87 17.83
CA ILE A 143 -2.47 3.27 19.15
C ILE A 143 -1.11 3.68 19.72
N GLU A 144 -1.03 3.87 21.03
CA GLU A 144 0.19 4.28 21.74
C GLU A 144 1.42 3.46 21.28
N GLY A 145 2.46 4.17 20.83
CA GLY A 145 3.69 3.59 20.28
C GLY A 145 3.67 3.26 18.77
N LEU A 146 2.55 3.46 18.07
CA LEU A 146 2.48 3.32 16.62
C LEU A 146 2.49 4.69 15.93
N HIS A 147 3.56 4.97 15.21
CA HIS A 147 3.77 6.23 14.48
C HIS A 147 4.18 5.93 13.03
N GLY A 148 3.32 5.19 12.31
CA GLY A 148 3.63 4.68 10.97
C GLY A 148 3.94 5.77 9.93
N ARG A 149 3.47 7.00 10.13
CA ARG A 149 3.81 8.13 9.25
C ARG A 149 5.25 8.61 9.42
N ASP A 150 5.83 8.46 10.60
CA ASP A 150 7.14 9.00 10.95
C ASP A 150 8.29 8.31 10.18
N VAL A 151 8.02 7.16 9.56
CA VAL A 151 9.03 6.46 8.74
C VAL A 151 9.18 7.07 7.34
N PHE A 152 8.31 8.01 6.94
CA PHE A 152 8.33 8.65 5.63
C PHE A 152 8.93 10.04 5.68
N ASP A 153 9.39 10.53 4.54
CA ASP A 153 9.88 11.88 4.38
C ASP A 153 8.72 12.88 4.61
N ALA A 154 9.00 14.05 5.20
CA ALA A 154 7.96 15.01 5.63
C ALA A 154 7.07 15.53 4.49
N ASP A 155 7.53 15.48 3.25
CA ASP A 155 6.82 15.90 2.05
C ASP A 155 6.06 14.76 1.35
N THR A 156 6.07 13.55 1.93
CA THR A 156 5.34 12.40 1.39
C THR A 156 3.84 12.57 1.61
N GLU A 157 3.07 12.57 0.52
CA GLU A 157 1.61 12.68 0.58
C GLU A 157 0.97 11.33 0.92
N ILE A 158 0.48 11.21 2.16
CA ILE A 158 -0.18 9.99 2.68
C ILE A 158 -1.63 10.31 3.04
N THR A 159 -2.55 9.55 2.49
CA THR A 159 -3.98 9.61 2.82
C THR A 159 -4.46 8.33 3.47
N THR A 160 -5.47 8.45 4.32
CA THR A 160 -6.16 7.33 4.96
C THR A 160 -7.67 7.59 4.96
N LEU A 161 -8.49 6.55 4.89
CA LEU A 161 -9.93 6.68 4.99
C LEU A 161 -10.39 6.74 6.45
N LEU A 162 -9.76 5.95 7.30
CA LEU A 162 -10.10 5.84 8.72
C LEU A 162 -8.84 5.95 9.58
N VAL A 163 -8.93 6.68 10.68
CA VAL A 163 -7.89 6.74 11.73
C VAL A 163 -8.50 6.14 13.00
N ILE A 164 -7.83 5.19 13.64
CA ILE A 164 -8.32 4.47 14.82
C ILE A 164 -7.24 4.43 15.90
#